data_3bd6b22b7f9241a687d3779acb6acc07
#
_entry.id   3bd6b22b7f9241a687d3779acb6acc07
#
_cell.length_a   1.000
_cell.length_b   1.000
_cell.length_c   1.000
_cell.angle_alpha   90.00
_cell.angle_beta   90.00
_cell.angle_gamma   90.00
#
_symmetry.space_group_name_H-M   'P 1'
#
loop_
_entity.id
_entity.type
_entity.pdbx_description
1 polymer ?
#
loop_
_entity_poly.entity_id
_entity_poly.type
_entity_poly.pdbx_seq_one_letter_code
_entity_poly.pdbx_strand_id
1 'polypeptide(L)'
;MDPDVPGPHLCNLLTAYAVPARARERGRIVTMSNTPMAASPLTRAVLEIDEYASTLGWDQPARLFALVDTAQLRAQEPGLADRLGLDDEQHTSGLTPIEQDEIPADRPLDEFLATIAWPDAVTGCALTVERLMLPPSAEAEVPQDLDEAELTRWVAEHPERQEVRMTVAVLRDGARESALRLREKDSPTEVLTGSDLVPNLAEALAATFED
;
A
#
# COMPACT_ATOMS: atom_id res chain seq x y z
N MET A 1 -3.38 -15.16 38.46
CA MET A 1 -3.89 -13.99 37.75
C MET A 1 -2.65 -13.27 37.27
N ASP A 2 -2.14 -13.74 36.11
CA ASP A 2 -0.88 -13.28 35.51
C ASP A 2 -1.22 -12.20 34.47
N PRO A 3 -0.73 -10.98 34.61
CA PRO A 3 -0.90 -9.94 33.63
C PRO A 3 0.43 -9.75 32.85
N ASP A 4 0.73 -10.62 31.91
CA ASP A 4 1.77 -10.32 30.94
C ASP A 4 1.69 -11.29 29.75
N VAL A 5 0.72 -11.05 28.88
CA VAL A 5 0.77 -11.55 27.52
C VAL A 5 1.01 -10.31 26.64
N PRO A 6 2.23 -10.08 26.17
CA PRO A 6 2.45 -9.06 25.17
C PRO A 6 1.72 -9.49 23.89
N GLY A 7 0.81 -8.65 23.44
CA GLY A 7 0.16 -8.78 22.13
C GLY A 7 1.23 -8.82 21.02
N PRO A 8 0.89 -9.35 19.86
CA PRO A 8 1.85 -9.45 18.75
C PRO A 8 2.28 -8.05 18.35
N HIS A 9 3.51 -7.72 18.71
CA HIS A 9 4.13 -6.48 18.27
C HIS A 9 4.19 -6.46 16.75
N LEU A 10 3.57 -5.44 16.15
CA LEU A 10 3.63 -5.09 14.73
C LEU A 10 5.06 -4.76 14.23
N CYS A 11 6.05 -5.08 15.02
CA CYS A 11 7.48 -4.98 14.73
C CYS A 11 7.95 -5.83 13.54
N ASN A 12 7.11 -6.75 13.05
CA ASN A 12 7.40 -7.56 11.87
C ASN A 12 7.12 -6.85 10.52
N LEU A 13 6.81 -5.56 10.53
CA LEU A 13 6.61 -4.80 9.29
C LEU A 13 7.92 -4.59 8.49
N LEU A 14 9.06 -4.86 9.08
CA LEU A 14 10.36 -4.70 8.43
C LEU A 14 10.93 -6.01 7.84
N THR A 15 10.38 -7.17 8.19
CA THR A 15 11.16 -8.41 8.05
C THR A 15 10.58 -9.48 7.12
N ALA A 16 9.40 -9.36 6.56
CA ALA A 16 8.85 -10.49 5.80
C ALA A 16 7.91 -10.07 4.68
N TYR A 17 8.42 -9.42 3.67
CA TYR A 17 7.74 -9.39 2.39
C TYR A 17 8.40 -10.37 1.42
N ALA A 18 8.36 -11.65 1.78
CA ALA A 18 8.57 -12.70 0.82
C ALA A 18 7.40 -12.68 -0.17
N VAL A 19 7.65 -12.27 -1.38
CA VAL A 19 6.74 -12.58 -2.50
C VAL A 19 6.67 -14.10 -2.59
N PRO A 20 5.51 -14.75 -2.33
CA PRO A 20 5.44 -16.20 -2.33
C PRO A 20 5.84 -16.72 -3.70
N ALA A 21 6.88 -17.55 -3.74
CA ALA A 21 7.34 -18.29 -4.92
C ALA A 21 6.32 -19.38 -5.29
N ARG A 22 5.12 -18.97 -5.74
CA ARG A 22 4.11 -19.86 -6.33
C ARG A 22 3.74 -19.37 -7.70
N ALA A 23 4.52 -19.74 -8.68
CA ALA A 23 4.06 -19.95 -10.05
C ALA A 23 5.12 -20.69 -10.87
N ARG A 24 5.43 -21.92 -10.52
CA ARG A 24 5.95 -22.89 -11.48
C ARG A 24 5.02 -24.09 -11.51
N GLU A 25 3.89 -23.93 -12.17
CA GLU A 25 3.16 -25.09 -12.72
C GLU A 25 3.08 -24.95 -14.22
N ARG A 26 3.48 -26.05 -14.83
CA ARG A 26 3.62 -26.26 -16.27
C ARG A 26 2.30 -26.17 -17.00
N GLY A 27 2.30 -25.43 -18.07
CA GLY A 27 1.71 -25.80 -19.36
C GLY A 27 0.26 -26.21 -19.39
N ARG A 28 -0.61 -25.23 -19.60
CA ARG A 28 -1.75 -25.39 -20.49
C ARG A 28 -2.00 -24.05 -21.15
N ILE A 29 -1.68 -23.94 -22.43
CA ILE A 29 -2.11 -22.81 -23.26
C ILE A 29 -3.62 -22.92 -23.37
N VAL A 30 -4.32 -22.19 -22.51
CA VAL A 30 -5.71 -21.86 -22.73
C VAL A 30 -5.68 -20.49 -23.40
N THR A 31 -6.03 -20.45 -24.66
CA THR A 31 -6.27 -19.23 -25.43
C THR A 31 -7.46 -18.54 -24.78
N MET A 32 -7.21 -17.73 -23.76
CA MET A 32 -8.21 -16.81 -23.22
C MET A 32 -8.24 -15.61 -24.15
N SER A 33 -9.40 -15.34 -24.70
CA SER A 33 -9.71 -14.07 -25.37
C SER A 33 -9.36 -12.94 -24.41
N ASN A 34 -8.26 -12.23 -24.72
CA ASN A 34 -7.74 -11.13 -23.92
C ASN A 34 -8.61 -9.88 -24.21
N THR A 35 -9.83 -9.88 -23.70
CA THR A 35 -10.53 -8.61 -23.49
C THR A 35 -9.83 -7.98 -22.28
N PRO A 36 -9.18 -6.81 -22.38
CA PRO A 36 -8.59 -6.16 -21.22
C PRO A 36 -9.71 -5.93 -20.22
N MET A 37 -9.69 -6.65 -19.12
CA MET A 37 -10.60 -6.42 -18.02
C MET A 37 -10.29 -5.03 -17.50
N ALA A 38 -11.24 -4.11 -17.58
CA ALA A 38 -11.06 -2.74 -17.08
C ALA A 38 -10.61 -2.82 -15.61
N ALA A 39 -9.53 -2.13 -15.28
CA ALA A 39 -9.00 -2.09 -13.92
C ALA A 39 -10.11 -1.68 -12.93
N SER A 40 -10.15 -2.33 -11.78
CA SER A 40 -11.13 -2.03 -10.73
C SER A 40 -11.00 -0.56 -10.28
N PRO A 41 -12.05 0.06 -9.70
CA PRO A 41 -11.92 1.39 -9.12
C PRO A 41 -10.78 1.48 -8.11
N LEU A 42 -10.57 0.44 -7.29
CA LEU A 42 -9.50 0.38 -6.30
C LEU A 42 -8.11 0.29 -6.96
N THR A 43 -7.95 -0.54 -7.99
CA THR A 43 -6.70 -0.63 -8.76
C THR A 43 -6.35 0.72 -9.40
N ARG A 44 -7.34 1.44 -9.94
CA ARG A 44 -7.11 2.77 -10.52
C ARG A 44 -6.66 3.79 -9.46
N ALA A 45 -7.32 3.81 -8.30
CA ALA A 45 -6.95 4.71 -7.20
C ALA A 45 -5.52 4.43 -6.69
N VAL A 46 -5.13 3.16 -6.56
CA VAL A 46 -3.76 2.76 -6.17
C VAL A 46 -2.73 3.24 -7.19
N LEU A 47 -3.00 3.06 -8.48
CA LEU A 47 -2.10 3.50 -9.54
C LEU A 47 -2.02 5.03 -9.65
N GLU A 48 -3.12 5.75 -9.43
CA GLU A 48 -3.16 7.21 -9.38
C GLU A 48 -2.31 7.75 -8.23
N ILE A 49 -2.42 7.15 -7.03
CA ILE A 49 -1.59 7.53 -5.87
C ILE A 49 -0.10 7.22 -6.15
N ASP A 50 0.22 6.05 -6.73
CA ASP A 50 1.59 5.69 -7.07
C ASP A 50 2.20 6.64 -8.11
N GLU A 51 1.43 7.02 -9.13
CA GLU A 51 1.84 8.01 -10.13
C GLU A 51 2.06 9.39 -9.49
N TYR A 52 1.12 9.84 -8.65
CA TYR A 52 1.29 11.08 -7.89
C TYR A 52 2.56 11.06 -7.05
N ALA A 53 2.79 10.01 -6.27
CA ALA A 53 3.99 9.85 -5.46
C ALA A 53 5.28 9.85 -6.33
N SER A 54 5.22 9.28 -7.55
CA SER A 54 6.32 9.33 -8.51
C SER A 54 6.69 10.76 -8.94
N THR A 55 5.71 11.66 -9.07
CA THR A 55 5.99 13.08 -9.42
C THR A 55 6.75 13.81 -8.33
N LEU A 56 6.65 13.35 -7.08
CA LEU A 56 7.36 13.93 -5.92
C LEU A 56 8.80 13.42 -5.80
N GLY A 57 9.15 12.39 -6.56
CA GLY A 57 10.46 11.73 -6.49
C GLY A 57 10.54 10.68 -5.39
N TRP A 58 11.76 10.29 -5.04
CA TRP A 58 12.09 9.35 -3.98
C TRP A 58 12.49 10.06 -2.69
N ASP A 59 12.67 9.29 -1.60
CA ASP A 59 13.02 9.77 -0.26
C ASP A 59 11.91 10.63 0.36
N GLN A 60 10.65 10.24 0.08
CA GLN A 60 9.46 10.92 0.59
C GLN A 60 8.97 10.30 1.91
N PRO A 61 8.41 11.10 2.82
CA PRO A 61 7.73 10.57 3.98
C PRO A 61 6.52 9.74 3.57
N ALA A 62 6.09 8.84 4.46
CA ALA A 62 4.85 8.10 4.25
C ALA A 62 3.65 9.05 4.13
N ARG A 63 2.71 8.74 3.23
CA ARG A 63 1.52 9.56 2.95
C ARG A 63 0.27 8.71 3.04
N LEU A 64 -0.71 9.21 3.76
CA LEU A 64 -2.00 8.58 3.96
C LEU A 64 -3.07 9.28 3.12
N PHE A 65 -3.99 8.49 2.56
CA PHE A 65 -5.09 8.98 1.74
C PHE A 65 -6.40 8.40 2.23
N ALA A 66 -7.43 9.24 2.33
CA ALA A 66 -8.80 8.77 2.39
C ALA A 66 -9.29 8.44 0.97
N LEU A 67 -10.01 7.35 0.81
CA LEU A 67 -10.68 7.00 -0.44
C LEU A 67 -12.19 7.23 -0.29
N VAL A 68 -12.73 8.13 -1.09
CA VAL A 68 -14.16 8.46 -1.08
C VAL A 68 -14.80 8.11 -2.42
N ASP A 69 -16.08 7.74 -2.39
CA ASP A 69 -16.84 7.52 -3.62
C ASP A 69 -16.98 8.84 -4.39
N THR A 70 -16.51 8.86 -5.64
CA THR A 70 -16.49 10.07 -6.47
C THR A 70 -17.88 10.64 -6.74
N ALA A 71 -18.88 9.77 -6.95
CA ALA A 71 -20.25 10.22 -7.21
C ALA A 71 -20.87 10.81 -5.94
N GLN A 72 -20.60 10.21 -4.79
CA GLN A 72 -21.04 10.72 -3.49
C GLN A 72 -20.38 12.07 -3.17
N LEU A 73 -19.08 12.20 -3.41
CA LEU A 73 -18.34 13.45 -3.20
C LEU A 73 -18.93 14.59 -4.04
N ARG A 74 -19.23 14.34 -5.32
CA ARG A 74 -19.88 15.33 -6.20
C ARG A 74 -21.26 15.76 -5.70
N ALA A 75 -22.04 14.80 -5.20
CA ALA A 75 -23.39 15.07 -4.73
C ALA A 75 -23.42 15.88 -3.43
N GLN A 76 -22.48 15.61 -2.51
CA GLN A 76 -22.45 16.20 -1.18
C GLN A 76 -21.61 17.48 -1.11
N GLU A 77 -20.50 17.52 -1.84
CA GLU A 77 -19.48 18.59 -1.80
C GLU A 77 -19.11 19.07 -3.22
N PRO A 78 -20.06 19.63 -3.99
CA PRO A 78 -19.80 20.04 -5.37
C PRO A 78 -18.64 21.05 -5.49
N GLY A 79 -18.50 21.98 -4.53
CA GLY A 79 -17.40 22.93 -4.53
C GLY A 79 -16.02 22.32 -4.26
N LEU A 80 -15.93 21.17 -3.61
CA LEU A 80 -14.70 20.40 -3.49
C LEU A 80 -14.44 19.59 -4.75
N ALA A 81 -15.49 18.98 -5.30
CA ALA A 81 -15.41 18.25 -6.57
C ALA A 81 -14.89 19.14 -7.71
N ASP A 82 -15.41 20.37 -7.84
CA ASP A 82 -14.94 21.37 -8.81
C ASP A 82 -13.44 21.68 -8.63
N ARG A 83 -12.99 21.86 -7.39
CA ARG A 83 -11.55 22.14 -7.10
C ARG A 83 -10.65 20.96 -7.41
N LEU A 84 -11.15 19.74 -7.30
CA LEU A 84 -10.42 18.52 -7.63
C LEU A 84 -10.53 18.16 -9.12
N GLY A 85 -11.26 18.95 -9.93
CA GLY A 85 -11.39 18.73 -11.36
C GLY A 85 -12.20 17.47 -11.71
N LEU A 86 -13.14 17.09 -10.84
CA LEU A 86 -13.92 15.86 -11.01
C LEU A 86 -15.15 16.01 -11.94
N ASP A 87 -15.27 17.12 -12.67
CA ASP A 87 -16.44 17.44 -13.49
C ASP A 87 -16.57 16.61 -14.77
N ASP A 88 -15.49 15.94 -15.20
CA ASP A 88 -15.48 15.11 -16.39
C ASP A 88 -16.27 13.81 -16.21
N GLU A 89 -17.07 13.46 -17.24
CA GLU A 89 -17.83 12.19 -17.29
C GLU A 89 -16.95 10.94 -17.13
N GLN A 90 -15.65 11.05 -17.33
CA GLN A 90 -14.67 9.96 -17.16
C GLN A 90 -14.49 9.54 -15.69
N HIS A 91 -14.84 10.40 -14.74
CA HIS A 91 -14.76 10.14 -13.29
C HIS A 91 -16.11 9.76 -12.65
N THR A 92 -17.11 9.36 -13.45
CA THR A 92 -18.47 9.10 -12.96
C THR A 92 -18.61 7.90 -12.04
N SER A 93 -17.69 6.98 -12.06
CA SER A 93 -17.68 5.83 -11.14
C SER A 93 -16.27 5.51 -10.71
N GLY A 94 -15.94 5.77 -9.47
CA GLY A 94 -14.60 5.50 -8.98
C GLY A 94 -14.41 5.92 -7.53
N LEU A 95 -13.16 5.85 -7.13
CA LEU A 95 -12.67 6.33 -5.84
C LEU A 95 -11.81 7.56 -6.08
N THR A 96 -12.01 8.59 -5.28
CA THR A 96 -11.17 9.79 -5.27
C THR A 96 -10.23 9.73 -4.07
N PRO A 97 -8.91 9.68 -4.28
CA PRO A 97 -7.94 9.78 -3.19
C PRO A 97 -7.88 11.22 -2.67
N ILE A 98 -7.94 11.37 -1.36
CA ILE A 98 -7.76 12.66 -0.67
C ILE A 98 -6.61 12.52 0.30
N GLU A 99 -5.50 13.20 0.01
CA GLU A 99 -4.33 13.18 0.87
C GLU A 99 -4.66 13.78 2.25
N GLN A 100 -4.21 13.09 3.29
CA GLN A 100 -4.38 13.52 4.67
C GLN A 100 -3.16 14.32 5.14
N ASP A 101 -3.23 14.87 6.35
CA ASP A 101 -2.12 15.58 6.97
C ASP A 101 -0.87 14.69 7.10
N GLU A 102 0.29 15.30 7.20
CA GLU A 102 1.57 14.60 7.31
C GLU A 102 1.58 13.63 8.50
N ILE A 103 2.09 12.43 8.25
CA ILE A 103 2.37 11.46 9.30
C ILE A 103 3.59 11.96 10.08
N PRO A 104 3.49 12.14 11.43
CA PRO A 104 4.61 12.59 12.23
C PRO A 104 5.81 11.64 12.13
N ALA A 105 6.98 12.19 11.77
CA ALA A 105 8.19 11.39 11.56
C ALA A 105 8.78 10.79 12.85
N ASP A 106 8.40 11.34 14.00
CA ASP A 106 8.83 10.90 15.34
C ASP A 106 7.93 9.83 15.96
N ARG A 107 6.86 9.43 15.24
CA ARG A 107 5.91 8.42 15.69
C ARG A 107 6.00 7.17 14.84
N PRO A 108 6.06 5.96 15.42
CA PRO A 108 5.93 4.72 14.68
C PRO A 108 4.63 4.68 13.88
N LEU A 109 4.70 4.16 12.65
CA LEU A 109 3.57 4.16 11.72
C LEU A 109 2.35 3.39 12.27
N ASP A 110 2.59 2.26 12.92
CA ASP A 110 1.56 1.43 13.55
C ASP A 110 0.84 2.16 14.69
N GLU A 111 1.58 2.88 15.55
CA GLU A 111 1.01 3.71 16.60
C GLU A 111 0.19 4.88 16.03
N PHE A 112 0.62 5.43 14.91
CA PHE A 112 -0.12 6.47 14.21
C PHE A 112 -1.42 5.92 13.62
N LEU A 113 -1.35 4.81 12.89
CA LEU A 113 -2.53 4.17 12.28
C LEU A 113 -3.57 3.78 13.32
N ALA A 114 -3.15 3.31 14.51
CA ALA A 114 -4.06 2.97 15.61
C ALA A 114 -4.85 4.16 16.18
N THR A 115 -4.49 5.39 15.83
CA THR A 115 -5.21 6.60 16.27
C THR A 115 -6.20 7.14 15.24
N ILE A 116 -6.27 6.52 14.06
CA ILE A 116 -7.12 7.00 12.98
C ILE A 116 -8.55 6.55 13.19
N ALA A 117 -9.47 7.48 13.06
CA ALA A 117 -10.90 7.22 12.99
C ALA A 117 -11.45 7.83 11.69
N TRP A 118 -12.03 7.00 10.84
CA TRP A 118 -12.54 7.42 9.55
C TRP A 118 -14.03 7.76 9.63
N PRO A 119 -14.45 8.94 9.11
CA PRO A 119 -15.87 9.24 8.93
C PRO A 119 -16.56 8.22 8.01
N ASP A 120 -17.89 8.10 8.13
CA ASP A 120 -18.71 7.18 7.31
C ASP A 120 -18.59 7.44 5.79
N ALA A 121 -18.32 8.67 5.40
CA ALA A 121 -18.11 9.05 4.01
C ALA A 121 -16.82 8.47 3.39
N VAL A 122 -15.86 8.03 4.22
CA VAL A 122 -14.62 7.39 3.78
C VAL A 122 -14.88 5.91 3.56
N THR A 123 -14.84 5.49 2.31
CA THR A 123 -15.12 4.10 1.90
C THR A 123 -13.90 3.20 1.99
N GLY A 124 -12.70 3.78 2.05
CA GLY A 124 -11.45 3.08 2.15
C GLY A 124 -10.30 4.03 2.50
N CYS A 125 -9.12 3.49 2.68
CA CYS A 125 -7.90 4.28 2.84
C CYS A 125 -6.74 3.68 2.04
N ALA A 126 -5.72 4.49 1.79
CA ALA A 126 -4.49 4.05 1.15
C ALA A 126 -3.28 4.70 1.83
N LEU A 127 -2.17 3.99 1.79
CA LEU A 127 -0.87 4.47 2.27
C LEU A 127 0.18 4.25 1.19
N THR A 128 1.00 5.27 0.94
CA THR A 128 2.24 5.10 0.18
C THR A 128 3.44 5.29 1.10
N VAL A 129 4.42 4.40 0.98
CA VAL A 129 5.60 4.39 1.85
C VAL A 129 6.78 3.76 1.12
N GLU A 130 7.98 4.26 1.38
CA GLU A 130 9.23 3.73 0.84
C GLU A 130 9.94 2.87 1.87
N ARG A 131 10.42 1.70 1.45
CA ARG A 131 11.11 0.73 2.31
C ARG A 131 12.26 0.06 1.58
N LEU A 132 13.20 -0.45 2.36
CA LEU A 132 14.21 -1.39 1.87
C LEU A 132 13.62 -2.80 1.88
N MET A 133 13.85 -3.53 0.82
CA MET A 133 13.49 -4.94 0.69
C MET A 133 14.71 -5.76 0.28
N LEU A 134 14.68 -7.04 0.60
CA LEU A 134 15.61 -8.02 0.07
C LEU A 134 14.90 -8.86 -0.99
N PRO A 135 15.58 -9.26 -2.07
CA PRO A 135 15.04 -10.26 -2.97
C PRO A 135 14.97 -11.62 -2.26
N PRO A 136 14.09 -12.53 -2.68
CA PRO A 136 13.95 -13.85 -2.05
C PRO A 136 15.24 -14.66 -1.95
N SER A 137 16.21 -14.42 -2.84
CA SER A 137 17.55 -15.03 -2.78
C SER A 137 18.33 -14.60 -1.56
N ALA A 138 18.28 -13.32 -1.22
CA ALA A 138 18.99 -12.74 -0.09
C ALA A 138 18.24 -12.91 1.24
N GLU A 139 16.93 -13.09 1.22
CA GLU A 139 16.14 -13.38 2.42
C GLU A 139 16.58 -14.69 3.10
N ALA A 140 17.01 -15.68 2.32
CA ALA A 140 17.53 -16.94 2.83
C ALA A 140 18.85 -16.79 3.59
N GLU A 141 19.56 -15.68 3.44
CA GLU A 141 20.83 -15.37 4.06
C GLU A 141 20.67 -14.62 5.39
N VAL A 142 19.43 -14.19 5.73
CA VAL A 142 19.15 -13.44 6.97
C VAL A 142 19.47 -14.32 8.18
N PRO A 143 20.38 -13.88 9.08
CA PRO A 143 20.66 -14.59 10.33
C PRO A 143 19.42 -14.64 11.22
N GLN A 144 19.16 -15.79 11.84
CA GLN A 144 17.92 -16.01 12.62
C GLN A 144 17.96 -15.42 14.03
N ASP A 145 19.13 -15.03 14.50
CA ASP A 145 19.35 -14.59 15.90
C ASP A 145 19.52 -13.06 16.02
N LEU A 146 19.16 -12.28 14.99
CA LEU A 146 19.25 -10.82 15.02
C LEU A 146 18.04 -10.22 15.74
N ASP A 147 18.29 -9.21 16.57
CA ASP A 147 17.21 -8.34 17.03
C ASP A 147 16.75 -7.40 15.89
N GLU A 148 15.67 -6.65 16.12
CA GLU A 148 15.08 -5.78 15.11
C GLU A 148 16.05 -4.69 14.60
N ALA A 149 16.82 -4.09 15.49
CA ALA A 149 17.77 -3.04 15.14
C ALA A 149 18.96 -3.60 14.35
N GLU A 150 19.43 -4.78 14.71
CA GLU A 150 20.47 -5.51 14.01
C GLU A 150 19.99 -5.96 12.63
N LEU A 151 18.77 -6.46 12.53
CA LEU A 151 18.15 -6.85 11.27
C LEU A 151 18.01 -5.66 10.33
N THR A 152 17.49 -4.55 10.83
CA THR A 152 17.35 -3.30 10.05
C THR A 152 18.71 -2.86 9.49
N ARG A 153 19.74 -2.91 10.31
CA ARG A 153 21.11 -2.57 9.89
C ARG A 153 21.63 -3.54 8.85
N TRP A 154 21.42 -4.84 9.08
CA TRP A 154 21.88 -5.88 8.17
C TRP A 154 21.23 -5.73 6.79
N VAL A 155 19.91 -5.49 6.73
CA VAL A 155 19.18 -5.21 5.48
C VAL A 155 19.72 -3.95 4.80
N ALA A 156 19.95 -2.88 5.57
CA ALA A 156 20.44 -1.61 5.03
C ALA A 156 21.88 -1.71 4.44
N GLU A 157 22.70 -2.62 4.95
CA GLU A 157 24.06 -2.86 4.47
C GLU A 157 24.14 -3.95 3.40
N HIS A 158 23.06 -4.70 3.17
CA HIS A 158 23.07 -5.82 2.23
C HIS A 158 23.27 -5.34 0.78
N PRO A 159 24.17 -5.97 -0.01
CA PRO A 159 24.47 -5.52 -1.39
C PRO A 159 23.29 -5.69 -2.34
N GLU A 160 22.43 -6.66 -2.11
CA GLU A 160 21.22 -6.92 -2.93
C GLU A 160 19.97 -6.22 -2.42
N ARG A 161 20.09 -5.30 -1.46
CA ARG A 161 18.94 -4.52 -1.01
C ARG A 161 18.33 -3.73 -2.17
N GLN A 162 17.01 -3.66 -2.17
CA GLN A 162 16.24 -2.91 -3.15
C GLN A 162 15.39 -1.86 -2.44
N GLU A 163 15.36 -0.66 -2.98
CA GLU A 163 14.43 0.36 -2.51
C GLU A 163 13.11 0.22 -3.27
N VAL A 164 12.02 0.14 -2.53
CA VAL A 164 10.69 -0.04 -3.08
C VAL A 164 9.72 0.98 -2.51
N ARG A 165 8.92 1.58 -3.38
CA ARG A 165 7.71 2.30 -2.98
C ARG A 165 6.55 1.34 -3.02
N MET A 166 5.84 1.28 -1.91
CA MET A 166 4.64 0.47 -1.74
C MET A 166 3.44 1.40 -1.61
N THR A 167 2.46 1.26 -2.48
CA THR A 167 1.16 1.91 -2.35
C THR A 167 0.14 0.82 -2.07
N VAL A 168 -0.48 0.86 -0.91
CA VAL A 168 -1.45 -0.15 -0.46
C VAL A 168 -2.76 0.52 -0.13
N ALA A 169 -3.86 -0.04 -0.61
CA ALA A 169 -5.21 0.44 -0.34
C ALA A 169 -6.13 -0.68 0.14
N VAL A 170 -7.02 -0.32 1.04
CA VAL A 170 -8.08 -1.20 1.56
C VAL A 170 -9.42 -0.46 1.57
N LEU A 171 -10.50 -1.20 1.32
CA LEU A 171 -11.87 -0.71 1.47
C LEU A 171 -12.51 -1.29 2.74
N ARG A 172 -13.54 -0.63 3.24
CA ARG A 172 -14.33 -1.12 4.39
C ARG A 172 -14.94 -2.51 4.18
N ASP A 173 -15.21 -2.90 2.92
CA ASP A 173 -15.75 -4.21 2.56
C ASP A 173 -14.68 -5.33 2.53
N GLY A 174 -13.42 -4.99 2.83
CA GLY A 174 -12.28 -5.91 2.85
C GLY A 174 -11.56 -6.06 1.52
N ALA A 175 -12.01 -5.41 0.45
CA ALA A 175 -11.24 -5.38 -0.80
C ALA A 175 -9.90 -4.66 -0.59
N ARG A 176 -8.85 -5.23 -1.17
CA ARG A 176 -7.48 -4.70 -1.05
C ARG A 176 -6.76 -4.72 -2.39
N GLU A 177 -5.87 -3.78 -2.57
CA GLU A 177 -5.01 -3.68 -3.75
C GLU A 177 -3.68 -3.02 -3.37
N SER A 178 -2.62 -3.39 -4.07
CA SER A 178 -1.28 -2.84 -3.83
C SER A 178 -0.56 -2.59 -5.14
N ALA A 179 0.31 -1.59 -5.15
CA ALA A 179 1.29 -1.36 -6.21
C ALA A 179 2.70 -1.31 -5.60
N LEU A 180 3.65 -1.96 -6.26
CA LEU A 180 5.06 -1.95 -5.90
C LEU A 180 5.87 -1.37 -7.04
N ARG A 181 6.70 -0.37 -6.74
CA ARG A 181 7.62 0.27 -7.68
C ARG A 181 9.03 0.18 -7.13
N LEU A 182 9.93 -0.43 -7.88
CA LEU A 182 11.35 -0.50 -7.52
C LEU A 182 12.07 0.78 -7.97
N ARG A 183 12.92 1.34 -7.11
CA ARG A 183 13.71 2.54 -7.45
C ARG A 183 14.63 2.32 -8.65
N GLU A 184 15.20 1.14 -8.77
CA GLU A 184 16.04 0.77 -9.92
C GLU A 184 15.28 0.64 -11.24
N LYS A 185 13.96 0.42 -11.16
CA LYS A 185 13.06 0.26 -12.30
C LYS A 185 11.92 1.27 -12.21
N ASP A 186 12.26 2.53 -12.02
CA ASP A 186 11.28 3.61 -11.86
C ASP A 186 10.65 4.00 -13.19
N SER A 187 9.77 3.13 -13.67
CA SER A 187 9.02 3.30 -14.90
C SER A 187 7.54 2.94 -14.67
N PRO A 188 6.59 3.68 -15.26
CA PRO A 188 5.17 3.35 -15.16
C PRO A 188 4.80 1.96 -15.64
N THR A 189 5.61 1.36 -16.52
CA THR A 189 5.40 0.00 -17.07
C THR A 189 5.97 -1.11 -16.19
N GLU A 190 6.73 -0.77 -15.16
CA GLU A 190 7.41 -1.72 -14.26
C GLU A 190 6.74 -1.79 -12.87
N VAL A 191 5.54 -1.24 -12.74
CA VAL A 191 4.77 -1.29 -11.49
C VAL A 191 4.07 -2.65 -11.39
N LEU A 192 4.33 -3.37 -10.30
CA LEU A 192 3.62 -4.60 -9.98
C LEU A 192 2.35 -4.27 -9.21
N THR A 193 1.21 -4.83 -9.61
CA THR A 193 -0.06 -4.69 -8.88
C THR A 193 -0.61 -6.03 -8.42
N GLY A 194 -1.30 -6.04 -7.29
CA GLY A 194 -1.95 -7.25 -6.77
C GLY A 194 -2.50 -7.07 -5.36
N SER A 195 -3.51 -7.88 -5.02
CA SER A 195 -4.24 -7.77 -3.75
C SER A 195 -3.43 -8.25 -2.54
N ASP A 196 -2.44 -9.11 -2.74
CA ASP A 196 -1.70 -9.78 -1.66
C ASP A 196 -0.17 -9.51 -1.72
N LEU A 197 0.25 -8.40 -2.31
CA LEU A 197 1.67 -8.08 -2.40
C LEU A 197 2.23 -7.62 -1.05
N VAL A 198 1.42 -6.96 -0.21
CA VAL A 198 1.83 -6.35 1.06
C VAL A 198 0.77 -6.63 2.14
N PRO A 199 0.55 -7.91 2.52
CA PRO A 199 -0.58 -8.31 3.37
C PRO A 199 -0.57 -7.65 4.74
N ASN A 200 0.58 -7.57 5.43
CA ASN A 200 0.66 -7.00 6.77
C ASN A 200 0.29 -5.51 6.79
N LEU A 201 0.71 -4.75 5.77
CA LEU A 201 0.35 -3.34 5.67
C LEU A 201 -1.14 -3.17 5.33
N ALA A 202 -1.67 -4.05 4.48
CA ALA A 202 -3.11 -4.06 4.20
C ALA A 202 -3.95 -4.39 5.44
N GLU A 203 -3.49 -5.32 6.29
CA GLU A 203 -4.13 -5.65 7.57
C GLU A 203 -4.07 -4.48 8.55
N ALA A 204 -2.92 -3.81 8.67
CA ALA A 204 -2.79 -2.62 9.52
C ALA A 204 -3.71 -1.48 9.07
N LEU A 205 -3.87 -1.28 7.75
CA LEU A 205 -4.82 -0.31 7.22
C LEU A 205 -6.27 -0.73 7.45
N ALA A 206 -6.59 -2.00 7.28
CA ALA A 206 -7.95 -2.51 7.53
C ALA A 206 -8.35 -2.32 9.00
N ALA A 207 -7.43 -2.51 9.94
CA ALA A 207 -7.66 -2.29 11.37
C ALA A 207 -8.06 -0.85 11.71
N THR A 208 -7.72 0.15 10.88
CA THR A 208 -8.15 1.54 11.08
C THR A 208 -9.66 1.76 10.91
N PHE A 209 -10.39 0.76 10.39
CA PHE A 209 -11.85 0.78 10.24
C PHE A 209 -12.57 -0.05 11.31
N GLU A 210 -11.82 -0.75 12.16
CA GLU A 210 -12.39 -1.49 13.29
C GLU A 210 -12.57 -0.54 14.48
N ASP A 211 -13.78 -0.51 15.06
CA ASP A 211 -14.13 0.31 16.24
C ASP A 211 -13.56 -0.27 17.55
#